data_cd21dcd7bbecf8f8da46bcdffc3602c0
#
_entry.id   cd21dcd7bbecf8f8da46bcdffc3602c0
#
_cell.length_a   1.000
_cell.length_b   1.000
_cell.length_c   1.000
_cell.angle_alpha   90.00
_cell.angle_beta   90.00
_cell.angle_gamma   90.00
#
_symmetry.space_group_name_H-M   'P 1'
#
loop_
_entity.id
_entity.type
_entity.pdbx_description
1 polymer ?
#
loop_
_entity_poly.entity_id
_entity_poly.type
_entity_poly.pdbx_seq_one_letter_code
_entity_poly.pdbx_strand_id
1 'polypeptide(L)'
;METECVEYKRSTSERRESENRSNPWDSRNSDTPVSAVDEKALRRYVERGVEAKRIPFSYTEPTDVLSRLGLLCEDGMLTNAAAVCFVPSKDIMLKMGVFADSKRVHILDNQQVTGTLFSMVGAAELYILNNIRRAFVIDGSSLHRREVPEIPMDAVREALFNAFAHRQYEDDSAIQIDVFWDHVDIYSPGLFPVGFNPEDYLTGEESSSKPRNRLIATTLYRSGDIEIYGTGLQRIKAACDEANVPFSVTQSRHGVHVSFMRSEGTAAGNTPATVVARRQGDARTAILRYARGHNGITTAATSELVGEKDYTARRLLNSMVEEGLLEKTGGRKGRVYKAIRHSP
;
A
#
# COMPACT_ATOMS: atom_id res chain seq x y z
N MET A 1 35.70 -22.63 -8.39
CA MET A 1 35.04 -22.21 -7.14
C MET A 1 33.81 -21.33 -7.36
N GLU A 2 33.84 -20.30 -8.19
CA GLU A 2 32.63 -19.49 -8.49
C GLU A 2 31.55 -20.25 -9.26
N THR A 3 31.93 -21.09 -10.23
CA THR A 3 30.99 -21.88 -11.03
C THR A 3 30.25 -22.96 -10.20
N GLU A 4 30.97 -23.66 -9.31
CA GLU A 4 30.36 -24.66 -8.40
C GLU A 4 29.39 -24.03 -7.40
N CYS A 5 29.68 -22.82 -6.91
CA CYS A 5 28.82 -22.09 -5.97
C CYS A 5 27.51 -21.60 -6.65
N VAL A 6 27.56 -21.26 -7.95
CA VAL A 6 26.39 -20.88 -8.75
C VAL A 6 25.54 -22.09 -9.09
N GLU A 7 26.14 -23.23 -9.44
CA GLU A 7 25.42 -24.49 -9.66
C GLU A 7 24.76 -25.04 -8.40
N TYR A 8 25.45 -25.00 -7.25
CA TYR A 8 24.90 -25.40 -5.96
C TYR A 8 23.71 -24.52 -5.54
N LYS A 9 23.77 -23.22 -5.77
CA LYS A 9 22.67 -22.27 -5.50
C LYS A 9 21.48 -22.52 -6.44
N ARG A 10 21.69 -22.82 -7.72
CA ARG A 10 20.63 -23.20 -8.66
C ARG A 10 19.96 -24.49 -8.26
N SER A 11 20.70 -25.54 -7.95
CA SER A 11 20.13 -26.83 -7.54
C SER A 11 19.34 -26.78 -6.23
N THR A 12 19.74 -25.91 -5.28
CA THR A 12 19.02 -25.70 -4.02
C THR A 12 17.73 -24.90 -4.23
N SER A 13 17.72 -23.92 -5.12
CA SER A 13 16.51 -23.16 -5.44
C SER A 13 15.49 -24.02 -6.21
N GLU A 14 15.95 -24.82 -7.17
CA GLU A 14 15.12 -25.77 -7.92
C GLU A 14 14.53 -26.87 -7.03
N ARG A 15 15.30 -27.39 -6.06
CA ARG A 15 14.79 -28.33 -5.04
C ARG A 15 13.74 -27.69 -4.15
N ARG A 16 13.98 -26.48 -3.64
CA ARG A 16 12.99 -25.75 -2.85
C ARG A 16 11.72 -25.44 -3.64
N GLU A 17 11.83 -25.10 -4.93
CA GLU A 17 10.68 -24.92 -5.80
C GLU A 17 9.91 -26.23 -6.03
N SER A 18 10.60 -27.37 -6.18
CA SER A 18 9.94 -28.67 -6.35
C SER A 18 9.28 -29.14 -5.05
N GLU A 19 9.90 -28.94 -3.90
CA GLU A 19 9.34 -29.23 -2.58
C GLU A 19 8.14 -28.33 -2.27
N ASN A 20 8.20 -27.03 -2.63
CA ASN A 20 7.07 -26.11 -2.50
C ASN A 20 5.90 -26.45 -3.44
N ARG A 21 6.14 -27.12 -4.57
CA ARG A 21 5.07 -27.61 -5.46
C ARG A 21 4.36 -28.84 -4.91
N SER A 22 5.08 -29.70 -4.19
CA SER A 22 4.51 -30.93 -3.59
C SER A 22 3.80 -30.69 -2.26
N ASN A 23 4.20 -29.68 -1.48
CA ASN A 23 3.59 -29.28 -0.21
C ASN A 23 3.69 -27.75 0.00
N PRO A 24 2.82 -26.97 -0.68
CA PRO A 24 2.83 -25.52 -0.57
C PRO A 24 2.68 -25.06 0.89
N TRP A 25 3.35 -23.97 1.25
CA TRP A 25 3.32 -23.44 2.61
C TRP A 25 1.89 -23.24 3.14
N ASP A 26 1.01 -22.72 2.33
CA ASP A 26 -0.37 -22.39 2.70
C ASP A 26 -1.26 -23.61 2.97
N SER A 27 -0.86 -24.79 2.48
CA SER A 27 -1.55 -26.06 2.74
C SER A 27 -1.01 -26.85 3.94
N ARG A 28 0.12 -26.41 4.51
CA ARG A 28 0.72 -27.08 5.68
C ARG A 28 -0.10 -26.81 6.94
N ASN A 29 0.04 -27.70 7.93
CA ASN A 29 -0.52 -27.52 9.26
C ASN A 29 0.07 -26.25 9.92
N SER A 30 -0.81 -25.43 10.49
CA SER A 30 -0.44 -24.20 11.21
C SER A 30 -0.30 -24.41 12.71
N ASP A 31 -0.51 -25.64 13.21
CA ASP A 31 -0.59 -25.96 14.63
C ASP A 31 -1.65 -25.11 15.40
N THR A 32 -2.61 -24.56 14.67
CA THR A 32 -3.66 -23.68 15.21
C THR A 32 -4.99 -24.41 15.24
N PRO A 33 -5.69 -24.48 16.39
CA PRO A 33 -6.97 -25.13 16.49
C PRO A 33 -8.11 -24.27 15.90
N VAL A 34 -9.21 -24.92 15.49
CA VAL A 34 -10.40 -24.24 14.96
C VAL A 34 -10.98 -23.20 15.93
N SER A 35 -10.83 -23.41 17.24
CA SER A 35 -11.31 -22.48 18.27
C SER A 35 -10.63 -21.09 18.24
N ALA A 36 -9.51 -20.95 17.53
CA ALA A 36 -8.80 -19.68 17.35
C ALA A 36 -9.40 -18.80 16.23
N VAL A 37 -10.32 -19.33 15.43
CA VAL A 37 -10.92 -18.65 14.28
C VAL A 37 -11.82 -17.51 14.76
N ASP A 38 -11.72 -16.36 14.11
CA ASP A 38 -12.74 -15.30 14.19
C ASP A 38 -14.01 -15.77 13.45
N GLU A 39 -14.94 -16.33 14.21
CA GLU A 39 -16.19 -16.84 13.67
C GLU A 39 -17.00 -15.78 12.91
N LYS A 40 -16.94 -14.51 13.35
CA LYS A 40 -17.65 -13.43 12.66
C LYS A 40 -17.04 -13.15 11.28
N ALA A 41 -15.70 -13.18 11.20
CA ALA A 41 -15.01 -13.04 9.92
C ALA A 41 -15.32 -14.20 8.98
N LEU A 42 -15.30 -15.46 9.48
CA LEU A 42 -15.61 -16.64 8.70
C LEU A 42 -17.08 -16.63 8.22
N ARG A 43 -18.02 -16.24 9.06
CA ARG A 43 -19.45 -16.13 8.70
C ARG A 43 -19.65 -15.11 7.57
N ARG A 44 -19.08 -13.91 7.71
CA ARG A 44 -19.15 -12.87 6.66
C ARG A 44 -18.53 -13.32 5.35
N TYR A 45 -17.43 -14.07 5.44
CA TYR A 45 -16.77 -14.64 4.28
C TYR A 45 -17.70 -15.60 3.52
N VAL A 46 -18.38 -16.52 4.23
CA VAL A 46 -19.34 -17.44 3.63
C VAL A 46 -20.53 -16.69 3.02
N GLU A 47 -21.10 -15.73 3.74
CA GLU A 47 -22.23 -14.92 3.26
C GLU A 47 -21.85 -14.19 1.95
N ARG A 48 -20.70 -13.57 1.86
CA ARG A 48 -20.20 -12.94 0.64
C ARG A 48 -19.98 -13.95 -0.49
N GLY A 49 -19.42 -15.11 -0.18
CA GLY A 49 -19.18 -16.16 -1.15
C GLY A 49 -20.48 -16.75 -1.71
N VAL A 50 -21.52 -16.86 -0.90
CA VAL A 50 -22.85 -17.26 -1.35
C VAL A 50 -23.49 -16.21 -2.24
N GLU A 51 -23.39 -14.93 -1.87
CA GLU A 51 -23.85 -13.80 -2.68
C GLU A 51 -23.13 -13.76 -4.05
N ALA A 52 -21.82 -13.99 -4.04
CA ALA A 52 -21.00 -14.10 -5.24
C ALA A 52 -21.25 -15.40 -6.05
N LYS A 53 -22.10 -16.31 -5.56
CA LYS A 53 -22.37 -17.63 -6.15
C LYS A 53 -21.12 -18.52 -6.30
N ARG A 54 -20.14 -18.36 -5.42
CA ARG A 54 -18.86 -19.10 -5.41
C ARG A 54 -18.76 -20.08 -4.25
N ILE A 55 -19.62 -19.93 -3.25
CA ILE A 55 -19.80 -20.90 -2.14
C ILE A 55 -21.23 -21.44 -2.23
N PRO A 56 -21.41 -22.76 -2.44
CA PRO A 56 -22.73 -23.36 -2.67
C PRO A 56 -23.47 -23.75 -1.39
N PHE A 57 -23.05 -23.27 -0.21
CA PHE A 57 -23.64 -23.62 1.07
C PHE A 57 -23.67 -22.42 2.02
N SER A 58 -24.66 -22.41 2.91
CA SER A 58 -24.75 -21.41 3.96
C SER A 58 -23.86 -21.75 5.14
N TYR A 59 -23.55 -20.74 5.95
CA TYR A 59 -22.77 -20.92 7.17
C TYR A 59 -23.50 -21.85 8.15
N THR A 60 -22.75 -22.78 8.73
CA THR A 60 -23.20 -23.70 9.80
C THR A 60 -22.35 -23.44 11.06
N GLU A 61 -21.28 -24.14 11.22
CA GLU A 61 -20.28 -24.00 12.28
C GLU A 61 -18.86 -23.94 11.69
N PRO A 62 -17.87 -23.40 12.42
CA PRO A 62 -16.52 -23.24 11.88
C PRO A 62 -15.91 -24.53 11.32
N THR A 63 -16.00 -25.64 12.04
CA THR A 63 -15.38 -26.91 11.64
C THR A 63 -15.99 -27.45 10.33
N ASP A 64 -17.31 -27.47 10.21
CA ASP A 64 -17.99 -27.92 8.98
C ASP A 64 -17.63 -27.04 7.79
N VAL A 65 -17.69 -25.71 7.98
CA VAL A 65 -17.37 -24.73 6.94
C VAL A 65 -15.92 -24.88 6.46
N LEU A 66 -14.96 -24.91 7.39
CA LEU A 66 -13.54 -25.02 7.06
C LEU A 66 -13.21 -26.36 6.39
N SER A 67 -13.83 -27.45 6.84
CA SER A 67 -13.70 -28.76 6.21
C SER A 67 -14.17 -28.74 4.76
N ARG A 68 -15.38 -28.22 4.49
CA ARG A 68 -15.93 -28.08 3.13
C ARG A 68 -15.09 -27.18 2.22
N LEU A 69 -14.42 -26.19 2.80
CA LEU A 69 -13.53 -25.29 2.07
C LEU A 69 -12.15 -25.91 1.79
N GLY A 70 -11.81 -27.05 2.41
CA GLY A 70 -10.51 -27.69 2.33
C GLY A 70 -9.43 -26.91 3.11
N LEU A 71 -9.83 -26.29 4.22
CA LEU A 71 -8.99 -25.44 5.07
C LEU A 71 -8.59 -26.11 6.40
N LEU A 72 -8.93 -27.41 6.57
CA LEU A 72 -8.48 -28.23 7.68
C LEU A 72 -7.48 -29.28 7.21
N CYS A 73 -6.53 -29.59 8.09
CA CYS A 73 -5.64 -30.72 7.96
C CYS A 73 -6.32 -32.03 8.46
N GLU A 74 -5.71 -33.19 8.19
CA GLU A 74 -6.24 -34.49 8.59
C GLU A 74 -6.40 -34.65 10.11
N ASP A 75 -5.58 -33.99 10.90
CA ASP A 75 -5.63 -33.94 12.36
C ASP A 75 -6.67 -33.00 12.93
N GLY A 76 -7.42 -32.27 12.08
CA GLY A 76 -8.42 -31.29 12.45
C GLY A 76 -7.87 -29.92 12.81
N MET A 77 -6.56 -29.68 12.68
CA MET A 77 -5.95 -28.35 12.81
C MET A 77 -6.14 -27.53 11.54
N LEU A 78 -5.97 -26.23 11.67
CA LEU A 78 -6.08 -25.30 10.53
C LEU A 78 -4.88 -25.44 9.59
N THR A 79 -5.12 -25.29 8.29
CA THR A 79 -4.03 -25.00 7.35
C THR A 79 -3.47 -23.59 7.59
N ASN A 80 -2.24 -23.32 7.13
CA ASN A 80 -1.69 -21.95 7.18
C ASN A 80 -2.58 -20.93 6.46
N ALA A 81 -3.20 -21.32 5.35
CA ALA A 81 -4.17 -20.47 4.66
C ALA A 81 -5.36 -20.09 5.55
N ALA A 82 -5.94 -21.07 6.25
CA ALA A 82 -7.04 -20.82 7.18
C ALA A 82 -6.61 -19.89 8.32
N ALA A 83 -5.43 -20.13 8.89
CA ALA A 83 -4.89 -19.32 9.96
C ALA A 83 -4.69 -17.85 9.51
N VAL A 84 -4.06 -17.62 8.36
CA VAL A 84 -3.88 -16.27 7.82
C VAL A 84 -5.21 -15.58 7.51
N CYS A 85 -6.16 -16.28 6.92
CA CYS A 85 -7.43 -15.70 6.51
C CYS A 85 -8.37 -15.41 7.68
N PHE A 86 -8.40 -16.27 8.72
CA PHE A 86 -9.49 -16.26 9.70
C PHE A 86 -9.05 -16.23 11.17
N VAL A 87 -7.75 -16.36 11.47
CA VAL A 87 -7.26 -16.23 12.85
C VAL A 87 -6.64 -14.84 13.02
N PRO A 88 -7.02 -14.07 14.05
CA PRO A 88 -6.37 -12.81 14.34
C PRO A 88 -4.90 -13.04 14.73
N SER A 89 -3.99 -12.83 13.80
CA SER A 89 -2.56 -12.95 14.06
C SER A 89 -2.10 -11.88 15.05
N LYS A 90 -1.13 -12.26 15.91
CA LYS A 90 -0.41 -11.32 16.77
C LYS A 90 0.85 -10.80 16.11
N ASP A 91 1.31 -11.47 15.07
CA ASP A 91 2.48 -11.05 14.32
C ASP A 91 2.16 -9.87 13.40
N ILE A 92 3.10 -8.93 13.31
CA ILE A 92 2.95 -7.76 12.46
C ILE A 92 3.20 -8.18 11.01
N MET A 93 2.12 -8.44 10.28
CA MET A 93 2.20 -8.78 8.85
C MET A 93 1.99 -7.58 7.92
N LEU A 94 1.54 -6.45 8.45
CA LEU A 94 1.28 -5.23 7.68
C LEU A 94 1.85 -4.01 8.41
N LYS A 95 2.67 -3.23 7.71
CA LYS A 95 3.19 -1.93 8.15
C LYS A 95 2.73 -0.86 7.17
N MET A 96 2.30 0.28 7.68
CA MET A 96 1.82 1.39 6.87
C MET A 96 2.47 2.67 7.36
N GLY A 97 2.92 3.52 6.43
CA GLY A 97 3.56 4.79 6.77
C GLY A 97 3.23 5.90 5.79
N VAL A 98 3.23 7.14 6.29
CA VAL A 98 3.22 8.36 5.48
C VAL A 98 4.57 9.03 5.62
N PHE A 99 5.19 9.34 4.49
CA PHE A 99 6.55 9.87 4.44
C PHE A 99 6.58 11.26 3.81
N ALA A 100 7.39 12.15 4.40
CA ALA A 100 7.61 13.48 3.86
C ALA A 100 8.57 13.50 2.66
N ASP A 101 9.40 12.47 2.54
CA ASP A 101 10.43 12.36 1.49
C ASP A 101 10.56 10.92 0.98
N SER A 102 11.10 10.77 -0.22
CA SER A 102 11.33 9.47 -0.86
C SER A 102 12.40 8.61 -0.19
N LYS A 103 13.19 9.18 0.72
CA LYS A 103 14.24 8.47 1.47
C LYS A 103 13.72 7.80 2.74
N ARG A 104 12.43 7.97 3.06
CA ARG A 104 11.79 7.43 4.27
C ARG A 104 12.45 7.90 5.59
N VAL A 105 13.15 9.03 5.57
CA VAL A 105 13.83 9.57 6.76
C VAL A 105 12.85 10.29 7.68
N HIS A 106 11.91 11.02 7.12
CA HIS A 106 10.91 11.76 7.88
C HIS A 106 9.56 11.05 7.79
N ILE A 107 9.22 10.36 8.85
CA ILE A 107 7.95 9.63 9.01
C ILE A 107 6.93 10.60 9.59
N LEU A 108 5.79 10.77 8.92
CA LEU A 108 4.69 11.63 9.36
C LEU A 108 3.62 10.85 10.10
N ASP A 109 3.37 9.60 9.69
CA ASP A 109 2.50 8.64 10.35
C ASP A 109 3.06 7.24 10.18
N ASN A 110 2.83 6.37 11.17
CA ASN A 110 3.27 4.98 11.15
C ASN A 110 2.28 4.12 11.91
N GLN A 111 1.79 3.07 11.24
CA GLN A 111 0.89 2.09 11.84
C GLN A 111 1.38 0.67 11.55
N GLN A 112 1.24 -0.18 12.55
CA GLN A 112 1.49 -1.61 12.44
C GLN A 112 0.19 -2.33 12.74
N VAL A 113 -0.23 -3.21 11.83
CA VAL A 113 -1.54 -3.85 11.91
C VAL A 113 -1.37 -5.35 12.03
N THR A 114 -2.11 -5.90 12.97
CA THR A 114 -2.29 -7.33 13.20
C THR A 114 -3.75 -7.70 12.97
N GLY A 115 -4.04 -8.97 12.78
CA GLY A 115 -5.42 -9.42 12.59
C GLY A 115 -5.55 -10.50 11.53
N THR A 116 -6.75 -10.70 11.03
CA THR A 116 -7.03 -11.57 9.88
C THR A 116 -6.64 -10.88 8.58
N LEU A 117 -6.37 -11.65 7.52
CA LEU A 117 -6.06 -11.09 6.19
C LEU A 117 -7.11 -10.06 5.77
N PHE A 118 -8.39 -10.39 5.88
CA PHE A 118 -9.48 -9.50 5.48
C PHE A 118 -9.53 -8.21 6.30
N SER A 119 -9.25 -8.30 7.60
CA SER A 119 -9.19 -7.11 8.45
C SER A 119 -8.01 -6.21 8.12
N MET A 120 -6.85 -6.81 7.79
CA MET A 120 -5.65 -6.08 7.40
C MET A 120 -5.82 -5.39 6.03
N VAL A 121 -6.43 -6.05 5.05
CA VAL A 121 -6.75 -5.43 3.75
C VAL A 121 -7.70 -4.25 3.95
N GLY A 122 -8.77 -4.42 4.74
CA GLY A 122 -9.69 -3.31 5.03
C GLY A 122 -9.02 -2.13 5.73
N ALA A 123 -8.12 -2.39 6.68
CA ALA A 123 -7.33 -1.35 7.34
C ALA A 123 -6.40 -0.64 6.34
N ALA A 124 -5.76 -1.37 5.44
CA ALA A 124 -4.90 -0.85 4.40
C ALA A 124 -5.64 0.06 3.41
N GLU A 125 -6.80 -0.39 2.92
CA GLU A 125 -7.65 0.41 2.04
C GLU A 125 -8.04 1.74 2.70
N LEU A 126 -8.53 1.66 3.94
CA LEU A 126 -8.93 2.85 4.70
C LEU A 126 -7.74 3.77 4.96
N TYR A 127 -6.57 3.20 5.26
CA TYR A 127 -5.35 3.97 5.47
C TYR A 127 -4.93 4.72 4.21
N ILE A 128 -4.88 4.04 3.07
CA ILE A 128 -4.57 4.68 1.78
C ILE A 128 -5.60 5.75 1.47
N LEU A 129 -6.91 5.43 1.54
CA LEU A 129 -8.00 6.36 1.24
C LEU A 129 -7.94 7.64 2.10
N ASN A 130 -7.53 7.53 3.37
CA ASN A 130 -7.41 8.67 4.28
C ASN A 130 -6.15 9.53 4.03
N ASN A 131 -5.16 8.99 3.34
CA ASN A 131 -3.89 9.65 3.10
C ASN A 131 -3.65 10.06 1.63
N ILE A 132 -4.61 9.76 0.73
CA ILE A 132 -4.63 10.26 -0.64
C ILE A 132 -5.66 11.38 -0.80
N ARG A 133 -5.59 12.09 -1.94
CA ARG A 133 -6.55 13.15 -2.27
C ARG A 133 -7.87 12.57 -2.74
N ARG A 134 -8.95 13.30 -2.47
CA ARG A 134 -10.29 12.98 -2.94
C ARG A 134 -10.90 14.23 -3.56
N ALA A 135 -11.43 14.10 -4.77
CA ALA A 135 -12.23 15.12 -5.40
C ALA A 135 -13.70 14.93 -4.99
N PHE A 136 -14.41 16.04 -4.82
CA PHE A 136 -15.85 16.04 -4.57
C PHE A 136 -16.55 16.48 -5.85
N VAL A 137 -17.22 15.56 -6.52
CA VAL A 137 -17.93 15.85 -7.77
C VAL A 137 -19.41 16.01 -7.46
N ILE A 138 -20.00 17.11 -7.95
CA ILE A 138 -21.45 17.36 -7.94
C ILE A 138 -21.88 17.26 -9.40
N ASP A 139 -22.54 16.17 -9.76
CA ASP A 139 -22.97 15.90 -11.15
C ASP A 139 -24.36 16.45 -11.49
N GLY A 140 -25.00 17.16 -10.56
CA GLY A 140 -26.33 17.75 -10.76
C GLY A 140 -27.48 16.72 -10.78
N SER A 141 -27.18 15.43 -10.83
CA SER A 141 -28.18 14.36 -10.83
C SER A 141 -28.58 13.90 -9.42
N SER A 142 -27.77 14.24 -8.42
CA SER A 142 -27.98 13.88 -7.02
C SER A 142 -27.61 15.03 -6.09
N LEU A 143 -28.35 15.16 -4.98
CA LEU A 143 -28.02 16.07 -3.86
C LEU A 143 -26.80 15.58 -3.06
N HIS A 144 -26.32 14.38 -3.33
CA HIS A 144 -25.17 13.79 -2.65
C HIS A 144 -23.89 14.05 -3.44
N ARG A 145 -22.85 14.54 -2.75
CA ARG A 145 -21.51 14.67 -3.30
C ARG A 145 -20.93 13.27 -3.48
N ARG A 146 -20.42 12.98 -4.67
CA ARG A 146 -19.62 11.77 -4.94
C ARG A 146 -18.16 12.06 -4.64
N GLU A 147 -17.57 11.28 -3.74
CA GLU A 147 -16.12 11.30 -3.51
C GLU A 147 -15.42 10.45 -4.57
N VAL A 148 -14.43 11.04 -5.23
CA VAL A 148 -13.61 10.36 -6.24
C VAL A 148 -12.16 10.40 -5.74
N PRO A 149 -11.61 9.26 -5.26
CA PRO A 149 -10.21 9.16 -4.90
C PRO A 149 -9.30 9.40 -6.10
N GLU A 150 -8.12 10.01 -5.88
CA GLU A 150 -7.13 10.23 -6.94
C GLU A 150 -6.52 8.93 -7.48
N ILE A 151 -6.57 7.84 -6.72
CA ILE A 151 -6.15 6.50 -7.13
C ILE A 151 -7.38 5.60 -7.11
N PRO A 152 -7.65 4.81 -8.16
CA PRO A 152 -8.79 3.90 -8.21
C PRO A 152 -8.71 2.86 -7.07
N MET A 153 -9.69 2.85 -6.18
CA MET A 153 -9.66 1.95 -5.01
C MET A 153 -9.81 0.49 -5.39
N ASP A 154 -10.43 0.18 -6.53
CA ASP A 154 -10.49 -1.21 -7.04
C ASP A 154 -9.10 -1.70 -7.46
N ALA A 155 -8.27 -0.84 -8.05
CA ALA A 155 -6.87 -1.17 -8.36
C ALA A 155 -6.03 -1.36 -7.08
N VAL A 156 -6.24 -0.51 -6.07
CA VAL A 156 -5.59 -0.63 -4.76
C VAL A 156 -5.98 -1.95 -4.09
N ARG A 157 -7.28 -2.28 -4.08
CA ARG A 157 -7.79 -3.53 -3.49
C ARG A 157 -7.19 -4.76 -4.16
N GLU A 158 -7.18 -4.80 -5.48
CA GLU A 158 -6.57 -5.88 -6.24
C GLU A 158 -5.07 -6.03 -5.91
N ALA A 159 -4.33 -4.92 -5.84
CA ALA A 159 -2.91 -4.93 -5.46
C ALA A 159 -2.68 -5.43 -4.04
N LEU A 160 -3.54 -5.06 -3.08
CA LEU A 160 -3.47 -5.54 -1.70
C LEU A 160 -3.73 -7.04 -1.60
N PHE A 161 -4.78 -7.55 -2.23
CA PHE A 161 -5.04 -8.99 -2.24
C PHE A 161 -3.93 -9.77 -2.93
N ASN A 162 -3.38 -9.26 -4.04
CA ASN A 162 -2.22 -9.85 -4.70
C ASN A 162 -1.00 -9.86 -3.79
N ALA A 163 -0.77 -8.79 -3.02
CA ALA A 163 0.32 -8.74 -2.05
C ALA A 163 0.24 -9.88 -1.02
N PHE A 164 -0.96 -10.20 -0.52
CA PHE A 164 -1.17 -11.34 0.40
C PHE A 164 -1.13 -12.69 -0.30
N ALA A 165 -1.74 -12.84 -1.49
CA ALA A 165 -1.78 -14.11 -2.22
C ALA A 165 -0.39 -14.53 -2.71
N HIS A 166 0.50 -13.58 -3.00
CA HIS A 166 1.85 -13.83 -3.51
C HIS A 166 2.95 -13.66 -2.46
N ARG A 167 2.62 -13.22 -1.23
CA ARG A 167 3.60 -13.07 -0.15
C ARG A 167 4.37 -14.37 0.10
N GLN A 168 5.67 -14.24 0.32
CA GLN A 168 6.48 -15.33 0.87
C GLN A 168 6.32 -15.32 2.40
N TYR A 169 5.45 -16.18 2.93
CA TYR A 169 5.14 -16.21 4.36
C TYR A 169 6.26 -16.79 5.23
N GLU A 170 7.22 -17.48 4.63
CA GLU A 170 8.44 -17.95 5.30
C GLU A 170 9.47 -16.81 5.50
N ASP A 171 9.21 -15.63 4.95
CA ASP A 171 9.98 -14.40 5.18
C ASP A 171 9.32 -13.59 6.29
N ASP A 172 10.09 -13.18 7.29
CA ASP A 172 9.61 -12.41 8.45
C ASP A 172 9.25 -10.95 8.10
N SER A 173 9.59 -10.49 6.89
CA SER A 173 9.28 -9.13 6.44
C SER A 173 7.78 -8.93 6.28
N ALA A 174 7.26 -7.83 6.79
CA ALA A 174 5.86 -7.46 6.62
C ALA A 174 5.58 -6.93 5.20
N ILE A 175 4.32 -7.04 4.76
CA ILE A 175 3.80 -6.21 3.67
C ILE A 175 3.90 -4.75 4.12
N GLN A 176 4.37 -3.85 3.23
CA GLN A 176 4.52 -2.44 3.55
C GLN A 176 3.68 -1.59 2.61
N ILE A 177 3.05 -0.58 3.16
CA ILE A 177 2.30 0.42 2.42
C ILE A 177 2.89 1.77 2.77
N ASP A 178 3.54 2.38 1.79
CA ASP A 178 4.20 3.65 1.95
C ASP A 178 3.48 4.71 1.11
N VAL A 179 2.95 5.70 1.79
CA VAL A 179 2.27 6.83 1.15
C VAL A 179 3.25 8.01 1.11
N PHE A 180 3.65 8.35 -0.10
CA PHE A 180 4.47 9.53 -0.40
C PHE A 180 3.60 10.65 -0.98
N TRP A 181 4.19 11.82 -1.13
CA TRP A 181 3.50 12.97 -1.73
C TRP A 181 3.17 12.76 -3.21
N ASP A 182 3.99 11.99 -3.94
CA ASP A 182 3.96 11.76 -5.38
C ASP A 182 3.53 10.35 -5.77
N HIS A 183 3.53 9.38 -4.85
CA HIS A 183 3.10 8.01 -5.12
C HIS A 183 2.64 7.28 -3.85
N VAL A 184 1.96 6.16 -4.05
CA VAL A 184 1.67 5.14 -3.03
C VAL A 184 2.35 3.86 -3.47
N ASP A 185 3.17 3.27 -2.60
CA ASP A 185 3.90 2.02 -2.84
C ASP A 185 3.37 0.90 -1.96
N ILE A 186 3.06 -0.24 -2.56
CA ILE A 186 2.65 -1.46 -1.89
C ILE A 186 3.75 -2.50 -2.13
N TYR A 187 4.51 -2.81 -1.09
CA TYR A 187 5.56 -3.82 -1.10
C TYR A 187 5.07 -5.15 -0.53
N SER A 188 5.39 -6.24 -1.20
CA SER A 188 5.17 -7.61 -0.71
C SER A 188 6.46 -8.43 -0.79
N PRO A 189 6.89 -9.11 0.28
CA PRO A 189 8.04 -10.00 0.23
C PRO A 189 7.76 -11.23 -0.65
N GLY A 190 8.76 -11.61 -1.45
CA GLY A 190 8.70 -12.70 -2.41
C GLY A 190 8.87 -12.23 -3.85
N LEU A 191 9.46 -13.05 -4.69
CA LEU A 191 9.80 -12.71 -6.08
C LEU A 191 8.77 -13.34 -7.03
N PHE A 192 8.69 -12.81 -8.24
CA PHE A 192 8.00 -13.52 -9.31
C PHE A 192 8.62 -14.91 -9.55
N PRO A 193 7.85 -15.89 -10.03
CA PRO A 193 8.39 -17.20 -10.39
C PRO A 193 9.54 -17.03 -11.39
N VAL A 194 10.52 -17.94 -11.35
CA VAL A 194 11.67 -17.90 -12.26
C VAL A 194 11.19 -17.93 -13.72
N GLY A 195 11.69 -17.02 -14.54
CA GLY A 195 11.34 -16.89 -15.94
C GLY A 195 10.08 -16.05 -16.21
N PHE A 196 9.48 -15.43 -15.19
CA PHE A 196 8.34 -14.54 -15.35
C PHE A 196 8.71 -13.10 -14.97
N ASN A 197 8.26 -12.14 -15.77
CA ASN A 197 8.42 -10.73 -15.51
C ASN A 197 7.05 -10.05 -15.29
N PRO A 198 6.97 -9.01 -14.46
CA PRO A 198 5.74 -8.22 -14.33
C PRO A 198 5.20 -7.71 -15.67
N GLU A 199 6.09 -7.32 -16.58
CA GLU A 199 5.74 -6.75 -17.88
C GLU A 199 4.95 -7.72 -18.74
N ASP A 200 5.28 -9.02 -18.73
CA ASP A 200 4.59 -10.06 -19.50
C ASP A 200 3.11 -10.15 -19.11
N TYR A 201 2.81 -9.93 -17.81
CA TYR A 201 1.43 -9.89 -17.32
C TYR A 201 0.72 -8.56 -17.64
N LEU A 202 1.45 -7.45 -17.68
CA LEU A 202 0.89 -6.13 -18.00
C LEU A 202 0.54 -6.01 -19.47
N THR A 203 1.34 -6.61 -20.36
CA THR A 203 1.09 -6.63 -21.81
C THR A 203 0.07 -7.69 -22.22
N GLY A 204 -0.18 -8.67 -21.35
CA GLY A 204 -1.07 -9.80 -21.65
C GLY A 204 -0.39 -10.93 -22.42
N GLU A 205 0.92 -10.90 -22.59
CA GLU A 205 1.70 -11.99 -23.16
C GLU A 205 1.66 -13.24 -22.26
N GLU A 206 1.56 -13.02 -20.94
CA GLU A 206 1.32 -14.07 -19.95
C GLU A 206 -0.03 -13.82 -19.25
N SER A 207 -0.85 -14.85 -19.17
CA SER A 207 -2.16 -14.83 -18.51
C SER A 207 -2.36 -15.99 -17.52
N SER A 208 -1.34 -16.84 -17.35
CA SER A 208 -1.47 -17.97 -16.42
C SER A 208 -1.46 -17.50 -14.97
N SER A 209 -2.47 -17.92 -14.20
CA SER A 209 -2.50 -17.68 -12.76
C SER A 209 -1.57 -18.67 -12.03
N LYS A 210 -0.49 -18.13 -11.44
CA LYS A 210 0.46 -18.93 -10.65
C LYS A 210 0.69 -18.31 -9.27
N PRO A 211 -0.36 -18.25 -8.43
CA PRO A 211 -0.19 -17.68 -7.10
C PRO A 211 0.77 -18.56 -6.27
N ARG A 212 1.63 -17.92 -5.49
CA ARG A 212 2.53 -18.62 -4.56
C ARG A 212 1.73 -19.40 -3.53
N ASN A 213 0.67 -18.80 -3.01
CA ASN A 213 -0.23 -19.38 -2.01
C ASN A 213 -1.58 -19.68 -2.65
N ARG A 214 -1.69 -20.85 -3.28
CA ARG A 214 -2.87 -21.24 -4.05
C ARG A 214 -4.13 -21.35 -3.20
N LEU A 215 -4.01 -21.84 -1.97
CA LEU A 215 -5.15 -22.03 -1.07
C LEU A 215 -5.66 -20.67 -0.56
N ILE A 216 -4.74 -19.73 -0.26
CA ILE A 216 -5.11 -18.33 0.04
C ILE A 216 -5.80 -17.70 -1.17
N ALA A 217 -5.23 -17.79 -2.37
CA ALA A 217 -5.83 -17.25 -3.59
C ALA A 217 -7.21 -17.85 -3.86
N THR A 218 -7.39 -19.18 -3.69
CA THR A 218 -8.69 -19.83 -3.81
C THR A 218 -9.69 -19.30 -2.78
N THR A 219 -9.25 -19.06 -1.55
CA THR A 219 -10.08 -18.49 -0.49
C THR A 219 -10.53 -17.07 -0.85
N LEU A 220 -9.63 -16.23 -1.35
CA LEU A 220 -9.95 -14.89 -1.82
C LEU A 220 -10.88 -14.89 -3.04
N TYR A 221 -10.71 -15.81 -3.97
CA TYR A 221 -11.64 -16.00 -5.09
C TYR A 221 -13.06 -16.32 -4.61
N ARG A 222 -13.17 -17.28 -3.67
CA ARG A 222 -14.49 -17.70 -3.16
C ARG A 222 -15.29 -16.60 -2.49
N SER A 223 -14.63 -15.63 -1.85
CA SER A 223 -15.29 -14.45 -1.26
C SER A 223 -15.64 -13.36 -2.27
N GLY A 224 -15.24 -13.51 -3.53
CA GLY A 224 -15.47 -12.50 -4.56
C GLY A 224 -14.44 -11.38 -4.57
N ASP A 225 -13.39 -11.49 -3.77
CA ASP A 225 -12.40 -10.43 -3.64
C ASP A 225 -11.42 -10.34 -4.82
N ILE A 226 -11.06 -11.50 -5.41
CA ILE A 226 -10.18 -11.57 -6.58
C ILE A 226 -10.71 -12.52 -7.65
N GLU A 227 -10.13 -12.43 -8.85
CA GLU A 227 -10.26 -13.40 -9.93
C GLU A 227 -9.00 -14.28 -10.04
N ILE A 228 -9.14 -15.52 -10.54
CA ILE A 228 -8.02 -16.47 -10.64
C ILE A 228 -7.54 -16.72 -12.07
N TYR A 229 -7.88 -15.83 -13.01
CA TYR A 229 -7.52 -15.99 -14.42
C TYR A 229 -6.16 -15.39 -14.80
N GLY A 230 -5.34 -14.94 -13.83
CA GLY A 230 -4.06 -14.29 -14.10
C GLY A 230 -4.17 -12.86 -14.65
N THR A 231 -5.36 -12.30 -14.64
CA THR A 231 -5.65 -10.95 -15.19
C THR A 231 -5.58 -9.82 -14.15
N GLY A 232 -5.13 -10.10 -12.92
CA GLY A 232 -5.11 -9.12 -11.83
C GLY A 232 -4.32 -7.86 -12.17
N LEU A 233 -3.11 -8.00 -12.70
CA LEU A 233 -2.29 -6.84 -13.11
C LEU A 233 -2.90 -6.09 -14.30
N GLN A 234 -3.54 -6.76 -15.24
CA GLN A 234 -4.26 -6.12 -16.34
C GLN A 234 -5.47 -5.33 -15.86
N ARG A 235 -6.19 -5.83 -14.84
CA ARG A 235 -7.32 -5.11 -14.21
C ARG A 235 -6.84 -3.86 -13.48
N ILE A 236 -5.73 -3.97 -12.74
CA ILE A 236 -5.09 -2.79 -12.13
C ILE A 236 -4.75 -1.79 -13.23
N LYS A 237 -4.11 -2.25 -14.31
CA LYS A 237 -3.73 -1.41 -15.45
C LYS A 237 -4.94 -0.72 -16.07
N ALA A 238 -6.00 -1.47 -16.37
CA ALA A 238 -7.20 -0.91 -16.98
C ALA A 238 -7.88 0.16 -16.11
N ALA A 239 -8.00 -0.09 -14.79
CA ALA A 239 -8.56 0.88 -13.86
C ALA A 239 -7.68 2.14 -13.72
N CYS A 240 -6.37 1.97 -13.74
CA CYS A 240 -5.41 3.07 -13.69
C CYS A 240 -5.40 3.89 -14.99
N ASP A 241 -5.47 3.22 -16.15
CA ASP A 241 -5.53 3.87 -17.47
C ASP A 241 -6.82 4.70 -17.59
N GLU A 242 -7.98 4.17 -17.18
CA GLU A 242 -9.26 4.87 -17.16
C GLU A 242 -9.22 6.12 -16.26
N ALA A 243 -8.56 6.03 -15.11
CA ALA A 243 -8.39 7.13 -14.18
C ALA A 243 -7.22 8.07 -14.53
N ASN A 244 -6.46 7.81 -15.58
CA ASN A 244 -5.21 8.49 -15.92
C ASN A 244 -4.20 8.52 -14.74
N VAL A 245 -4.07 7.42 -14.03
CA VAL A 245 -3.13 7.21 -12.93
C VAL A 245 -1.99 6.33 -13.43
N PRO A 246 -0.78 6.86 -13.63
CA PRO A 246 0.36 6.01 -13.96
C PRO A 246 0.65 5.05 -12.80
N PHE A 247 0.90 3.78 -13.13
CA PHE A 247 1.32 2.81 -12.13
C PHE A 247 2.48 1.97 -12.68
N SER A 248 3.21 1.33 -11.78
CA SER A 248 4.30 0.43 -12.15
C SER A 248 4.36 -0.77 -11.22
N VAL A 249 4.85 -1.89 -11.75
CA VAL A 249 5.17 -3.08 -10.97
C VAL A 249 6.65 -3.35 -11.16
N THR A 250 7.39 -3.39 -10.06
CA THR A 250 8.84 -3.61 -10.09
C THR A 250 9.24 -4.69 -9.10
N GLN A 251 10.26 -5.47 -9.46
CA GLN A 251 10.82 -6.48 -8.59
C GLN A 251 12.14 -5.99 -8.01
N SER A 252 12.22 -5.91 -6.70
CA SER A 252 13.46 -5.66 -5.96
C SER A 252 14.18 -6.99 -5.64
N ARG A 253 15.28 -6.92 -4.90
CA ARG A 253 16.02 -8.13 -4.48
C ARG A 253 15.20 -9.10 -3.62
N HIS A 254 14.24 -8.59 -2.84
CA HIS A 254 13.53 -9.37 -1.81
C HIS A 254 12.01 -9.38 -1.97
N GLY A 255 11.46 -8.62 -2.90
CA GLY A 255 10.02 -8.53 -3.05
C GLY A 255 9.58 -7.76 -4.27
N VAL A 256 8.27 -7.60 -4.38
CA VAL A 256 7.59 -6.91 -5.47
C VAL A 256 6.98 -5.62 -4.94
N HIS A 257 7.10 -4.56 -5.71
CA HIS A 257 6.51 -3.26 -5.48
C HIS A 257 5.44 -2.97 -6.52
N VAL A 258 4.27 -2.54 -6.08
CA VAL A 258 3.21 -1.97 -6.91
C VAL A 258 3.06 -0.51 -6.52
N SER A 259 3.43 0.39 -7.41
CA SER A 259 3.47 1.84 -7.14
C SER A 259 2.44 2.57 -7.99
N PHE A 260 1.58 3.36 -7.36
CA PHE A 260 0.57 4.21 -7.99
C PHE A 260 1.03 5.66 -7.91
N MET A 261 1.24 6.28 -9.06
CA MET A 261 1.66 7.69 -9.11
C MET A 261 0.48 8.61 -8.78
N ARG A 262 0.76 9.63 -7.98
CA ARG A 262 -0.23 10.64 -7.62
C ARG A 262 -0.13 11.80 -8.59
N SER A 263 -1.25 12.30 -9.06
CA SER A 263 -1.26 13.46 -9.96
C SER A 263 -0.62 14.68 -9.27
N GLU A 264 0.24 15.41 -9.97
CA GLU A 264 0.65 16.75 -9.54
C GLU A 264 -0.60 17.64 -9.53
N GLY A 265 -1.22 17.76 -8.37
CA GLY A 265 -2.50 18.42 -8.25
C GLY A 265 -2.41 19.90 -8.53
N THR A 266 -3.16 20.37 -9.50
CA THR A 266 -3.73 21.72 -9.45
C THR A 266 -4.60 21.80 -8.19
N ALA A 267 -4.29 22.73 -7.34
CA ALA A 267 -4.82 22.89 -5.99
C ALA A 267 -6.35 22.87 -5.94
N ALA A 268 -6.95 21.75 -5.51
CA ALA A 268 -8.28 21.73 -4.92
C ALA A 268 -8.47 20.45 -4.08
N GLY A 269 -8.43 20.58 -2.77
CA GLY A 269 -8.84 19.55 -1.82
C GLY A 269 -7.83 19.26 -0.70
N ASN A 270 -7.98 19.95 0.42
CA ASN A 270 -7.18 19.77 1.63
C ASN A 270 -7.62 18.55 2.43
N THR A 271 -6.70 17.59 2.66
CA THR A 271 -6.84 16.61 3.75
C THR A 271 -5.78 16.86 4.84
N PRO A 272 -6.07 16.62 6.13
CA PRO A 272 -5.19 17.05 7.25
C PRO A 272 -3.77 16.47 7.26
N ALA A 273 -3.56 15.22 6.85
CA ALA A 273 -2.24 14.59 6.89
C ALA A 273 -1.34 15.01 5.70
N THR A 274 -1.91 15.18 4.51
CA THR A 274 -1.21 15.72 3.33
C THR A 274 -0.82 17.18 3.53
N VAL A 275 -1.59 17.91 4.35
CA VAL A 275 -1.35 19.31 4.69
C VAL A 275 -0.06 19.48 5.51
N VAL A 276 0.32 18.52 6.36
CA VAL A 276 1.53 18.64 7.21
C VAL A 276 2.82 18.36 6.41
N ALA A 277 2.86 17.36 5.54
CA ALA A 277 4.03 17.06 4.70
C ALA A 277 4.25 18.07 3.57
N ARG A 278 3.15 18.46 2.91
CA ARG A 278 3.13 19.55 1.95
C ARG A 278 3.53 20.88 2.60
N ARG A 279 3.14 21.11 3.86
CA ARG A 279 3.45 22.34 4.59
C ARG A 279 4.93 22.57 4.79
N GLN A 280 5.80 21.58 4.90
CA GLN A 280 7.24 21.83 5.08
C GLN A 280 8.01 21.94 3.76
N GLY A 281 7.77 21.09 2.78
CA GLY A 281 8.41 21.16 1.46
C GLY A 281 7.80 22.25 0.57
N ASP A 282 6.46 22.31 0.46
CA ASP A 282 5.74 23.32 -0.30
C ASP A 282 5.80 24.69 0.37
N ALA A 283 5.78 24.76 1.71
CA ALA A 283 5.95 25.99 2.45
C ALA A 283 7.32 26.62 2.14
N ARG A 284 8.40 25.84 2.14
CA ARG A 284 9.73 26.33 1.80
C ARG A 284 9.81 26.80 0.35
N THR A 285 9.26 26.02 -0.58
CA THR A 285 9.19 26.39 -2.00
C THR A 285 8.31 27.61 -2.23
N ALA A 286 7.15 27.69 -1.58
CA ALA A 286 6.25 28.83 -1.64
C ALA A 286 6.91 30.10 -1.05
N ILE A 287 7.58 29.98 0.10
CA ILE A 287 8.32 31.07 0.74
C ILE A 287 9.44 31.59 -0.18
N LEU A 288 10.24 30.68 -0.77
CA LEU A 288 11.30 31.06 -1.70
C LEU A 288 10.76 31.73 -2.97
N ARG A 289 9.69 31.21 -3.53
CA ARG A 289 9.01 31.81 -4.70
C ARG A 289 8.48 33.22 -4.37
N TYR A 290 7.79 33.33 -3.25
CA TYR A 290 7.26 34.63 -2.78
C TYR A 290 8.39 35.62 -2.51
N ALA A 291 9.44 35.21 -1.77
CA ALA A 291 10.57 36.06 -1.44
C ALA A 291 11.34 36.53 -2.68
N ARG A 292 11.44 35.71 -3.72
CA ARG A 292 12.05 36.07 -5.02
C ARG A 292 11.20 37.08 -5.80
N GLY A 293 9.89 36.92 -5.79
CA GLY A 293 8.94 37.79 -6.53
C GLY A 293 8.68 39.13 -5.86
N HIS A 294 8.82 39.25 -4.52
CA HIS A 294 8.44 40.41 -3.72
C HIS A 294 9.61 41.04 -2.96
N ASN A 295 10.85 40.78 -3.37
CA ASN A 295 12.08 41.32 -2.74
C ASN A 295 12.20 40.95 -1.24
N GLY A 296 11.61 39.82 -0.83
CA GLY A 296 11.65 39.30 0.53
C GLY A 296 10.27 38.96 1.09
N ILE A 297 10.24 38.32 2.25
CA ILE A 297 9.03 37.92 2.97
C ILE A 297 9.14 38.25 4.46
N THR A 298 8.04 38.65 5.09
CA THR A 298 7.96 38.88 6.54
C THR A 298 7.39 37.67 7.26
N THR A 299 7.52 37.59 8.59
CA THR A 299 6.91 36.53 9.41
C THR A 299 5.38 36.51 9.25
N ALA A 300 4.73 37.68 9.24
CA ALA A 300 3.29 37.81 9.06
C ALA A 300 2.84 37.28 7.67
N ALA A 301 3.51 37.74 6.60
CA ALA A 301 3.23 37.23 5.25
C ALA A 301 3.52 35.72 5.11
N THR A 302 4.52 35.19 5.84
CA THR A 302 4.77 33.76 5.88
C THR A 302 3.65 33.02 6.61
N SER A 303 3.20 33.56 7.76
CA SER A 303 2.09 33.00 8.54
C SER A 303 0.82 32.89 7.69
N GLU A 304 0.50 33.92 6.94
CA GLU A 304 -0.64 33.93 6.01
C GLU A 304 -0.43 32.97 4.83
N LEU A 305 0.75 32.98 4.20
CA LEU A 305 1.07 32.15 3.03
C LEU A 305 1.03 30.64 3.33
N VAL A 306 1.51 30.25 4.52
CA VAL A 306 1.58 28.82 4.91
C VAL A 306 0.43 28.39 5.83
N GLY A 307 -0.45 29.30 6.24
CA GLY A 307 -1.59 29.04 7.13
C GLY A 307 -1.19 28.61 8.54
N GLU A 308 -0.03 29.05 9.04
CA GLU A 308 0.52 28.70 10.34
C GLU A 308 0.59 29.91 11.27
N LYS A 309 0.69 29.66 12.61
CA LYS A 309 0.88 30.74 13.58
C LYS A 309 2.26 31.37 13.44
N ASP A 310 2.37 32.66 13.75
CA ASP A 310 3.63 33.46 13.67
C ASP A 310 4.84 32.79 14.29
N TYR A 311 4.66 32.05 15.39
CA TYR A 311 5.74 31.29 16.03
C TYR A 311 6.29 30.18 15.12
N THR A 312 5.41 29.40 14.48
CA THR A 312 5.78 28.33 13.55
C THR A 312 6.40 28.89 12.28
N ALA A 313 5.80 29.94 11.72
CA ALA A 313 6.33 30.66 10.56
C ALA A 313 7.74 31.20 10.81
N ARG A 314 7.98 31.79 11.99
CA ARG A 314 9.30 32.29 12.39
C ARG A 314 10.32 31.16 12.55
N ARG A 315 9.94 30.02 13.12
CA ARG A 315 10.83 28.86 13.24
C ARG A 315 11.23 28.32 11.88
N LEU A 316 10.28 28.22 10.94
CA LEU A 316 10.52 27.80 9.56
C LEU A 316 11.47 28.76 8.83
N LEU A 317 11.23 30.05 8.90
CA LEU A 317 12.10 31.06 8.30
C LEU A 317 13.53 31.01 8.88
N ASN A 318 13.67 30.78 10.17
CA ASN A 318 14.98 30.66 10.80
C ASN A 318 15.73 29.40 10.33
N SER A 319 15.06 28.25 10.23
CA SER A 319 15.64 27.03 9.67
C SER A 319 16.12 27.26 8.23
N MET A 320 15.34 27.95 7.41
CA MET A 320 15.74 28.27 6.03
C MET A 320 16.93 29.24 5.94
N VAL A 321 17.13 30.06 6.96
CA VAL A 321 18.34 30.91 7.06
C VAL A 321 19.56 30.08 7.47
N GLU A 322 19.40 29.17 8.42
CA GLU A 322 20.46 28.24 8.84
C GLU A 322 20.92 27.31 7.70
N GLU A 323 19.99 26.96 6.82
CA GLU A 323 20.25 26.14 5.63
C GLU A 323 20.82 26.97 4.44
N GLY A 324 21.00 28.29 4.60
CA GLY A 324 21.55 29.16 3.55
C GLY A 324 20.59 29.43 2.38
N LEU A 325 19.29 29.20 2.56
CA LEU A 325 18.26 29.46 1.55
C LEU A 325 17.74 30.90 1.59
N LEU A 326 17.75 31.51 2.77
CA LEU A 326 17.32 32.89 3.02
C LEU A 326 18.38 33.64 3.82
N GLU A 327 18.40 34.97 3.65
CA GLU A 327 19.15 35.87 4.49
C GLU A 327 18.21 36.81 5.28
N LYS A 328 18.60 37.19 6.51
CA LYS A 328 17.84 38.13 7.33
C LYS A 328 18.30 39.55 7.06
N THR A 329 17.35 40.44 6.76
CA THR A 329 17.57 41.84 6.58
C THR A 329 16.61 42.67 7.45
N GLY A 330 17.04 43.84 7.92
CA GLY A 330 16.23 44.73 8.76
C GLY A 330 16.30 44.43 10.26
N GLY A 331 15.85 45.38 11.08
CA GLY A 331 15.88 45.34 12.55
C GLY A 331 14.69 44.60 13.16
N ARG A 332 14.58 44.68 14.52
CA ARG A 332 13.57 43.93 15.30
C ARG A 332 12.10 44.25 14.91
N LYS A 333 11.83 45.46 14.47
CA LYS A 333 10.54 45.92 13.92
C LYS A 333 10.70 46.12 12.42
N GLY A 334 10.36 45.11 11.59
CA GLY A 334 10.47 45.18 10.12
C GLY A 334 11.49 44.20 9.54
N ARG A 335 11.67 43.08 10.19
CA ARG A 335 12.55 41.99 9.69
C ARG A 335 11.96 41.38 8.41
N VAL A 336 12.78 41.30 7.37
CA VAL A 336 12.47 40.71 6.07
C VAL A 336 13.48 39.60 5.79
N TYR A 337 13.01 38.49 5.22
CA TYR A 337 13.84 37.36 4.81
C TYR A 337 13.90 37.38 3.29
N LYS A 338 15.11 37.46 2.73
CA LYS A 338 15.35 37.48 1.28
C LYS A 338 15.93 36.16 0.79
N ALA A 339 15.51 35.74 -0.38
CA ALA A 339 16.05 34.51 -0.98
C ALA A 339 17.50 34.77 -1.47
N ILE A 340 18.42 33.90 -1.08
CA ILE A 340 19.80 33.89 -1.54
C ILE A 340 19.80 33.44 -3.00
N ARG A 341 20.36 34.25 -3.91
CA ARG A 341 20.60 33.91 -5.30
C ARG A 341 21.92 33.16 -5.37
N HIS A 342 21.91 31.85 -5.55
CA HIS A 342 23.10 31.18 -6.03
C HIS A 342 23.27 31.59 -7.50
N SER A 343 24.31 32.33 -7.82
CA SER A 343 24.75 32.50 -9.20
C SER A 343 25.15 31.14 -9.78
N PRO A 344 24.84 30.86 -11.06
CA PRO A 344 25.16 29.61 -11.71
C PRO A 344 26.67 29.34 -11.77
#